data_30a3c5062b14be4d1844a4cd0d00fc4f
#
_entry.id   30a3c5062b14be4d1844a4cd0d00fc4f
#
_cell.length_a   1.000
_cell.length_b   1.000
_cell.length_c   1.000
_cell.angle_alpha   90.00
_cell.angle_beta   90.00
_cell.angle_gamma   90.00
#
_symmetry.space_group_name_H-M   'P 1'
#
loop_
_entity.id
_entity.type
_entity.pdbx_description
1 polymer ?
#
loop_
_entity_poly.entity_id
_entity_poly.type
_entity_poly.pdbx_seq_one_letter_code
_entity_poly.pdbx_strand_id
1 'polypeptide(L)'
;ARLEELCEQVEEYEATLEDVQEATIRANTEAEELESYPEYEPDLKQQELVELRENLREANQITENFDDLQSRIADIKAEIRQAKSTDRVETALAERGRALAQLKTQLETDSAAMVGNVLIDHVQEATMETGRPDVFDRAREILITITRGQYRLDFDTNEATFRAYDTTEHKGHALEELSSGTRVQVLLAVRVAFVEQQEQGVQIPLLLDETLANTDDRRARIIIESMTELARNGRQIFYFTAQGDEVAKWTATLHDTTGVDHEVIDLATVRDVDDSISIPNLDSITSVTPRAPSTGGHDHASYGAKLPADPVNPYQGVGAVHLWHMVDDIETLRQLLELGIEYWGQLSNLLQWGKGTLSAVDAGQIAVIEQNAAAIREFVDAWKVGRGSPVDREVLKESGAVSGNFIDEVAALARSVNRNGRRIINALYNGEINRFRSGKADELEAYLKKDEYIETRETLDNGQIRARMIERLIDEGVSQNQAFDRAEELLTRLSGTEDI
;
A
#
# COMPACT_ATOMS: atom_id res chain seq x y z
N ALA A 1 -67.51 15.02 3.96
CA ALA A 1 -66.12 15.33 3.56
C ALA A 1 -65.22 15.55 4.78
N ARG A 2 -65.41 16.67 5.59
CA ARG A 2 -64.50 17.00 6.70
C ARG A 2 -64.64 16.06 7.92
N LEU A 3 -65.83 15.48 8.13
CA LEU A 3 -66.07 14.47 9.18
C LEU A 3 -65.56 13.07 8.77
N GLU A 4 -65.63 12.75 7.51
CA GLU A 4 -65.12 11.51 6.94
C GLU A 4 -63.57 11.50 6.98
N GLU A 5 -62.94 12.61 6.61
CA GLU A 5 -61.47 12.79 6.68
C GLU A 5 -60.93 12.71 8.12
N LEU A 6 -61.71 13.22 9.11
CA LEU A 6 -61.36 13.08 10.52
C LEU A 6 -61.59 11.65 11.04
N CYS A 7 -62.58 10.92 10.56
CA CYS A 7 -62.78 9.52 10.91
C CYS A 7 -61.67 8.65 10.33
N GLU A 8 -61.27 8.87 9.08
CA GLU A 8 -60.15 8.18 8.45
C GLU A 8 -58.82 8.42 9.22
N GLN A 9 -58.55 9.66 9.63
CA GLN A 9 -57.35 9.99 10.44
C GLN A 9 -57.42 9.35 11.85
N VAL A 10 -58.57 9.21 12.45
CA VAL A 10 -58.72 8.50 13.73
C VAL A 10 -58.52 7.01 13.58
N GLU A 11 -59.07 6.40 12.54
CA GLU A 11 -58.85 4.96 12.24
C GLU A 11 -57.38 4.67 11.92
N GLU A 12 -56.70 5.55 11.17
CA GLU A 12 -55.26 5.44 10.89
C GLU A 12 -54.39 5.61 12.15
N TYR A 13 -54.80 6.52 13.05
CA TYR A 13 -54.12 6.72 14.33
C TYR A 13 -54.37 5.52 15.28
N GLU A 14 -55.58 4.97 15.34
CA GLU A 14 -55.89 3.78 16.15
C GLU A 14 -55.11 2.57 15.65
N ALA A 15 -55.02 2.35 14.34
CA ALA A 15 -54.23 1.27 13.75
C ALA A 15 -52.72 1.43 14.05
N THR A 16 -52.17 2.65 13.93
CA THR A 16 -50.77 2.89 14.28
C THR A 16 -50.50 2.74 15.78
N LEU A 17 -51.46 3.06 16.63
CA LEU A 17 -51.36 2.88 18.08
C LEU A 17 -51.37 1.37 18.45
N GLU A 18 -52.22 0.57 17.81
CA GLU A 18 -52.21 -0.89 17.97
C GLU A 18 -50.87 -1.50 17.50
N ASP A 19 -50.37 -1.10 16.35
CA ASP A 19 -49.06 -1.57 15.84
C ASP A 19 -47.91 -1.23 16.80
N VAL A 20 -47.93 -0.03 17.37
CA VAL A 20 -46.91 0.40 18.37
C VAL A 20 -47.07 -0.40 19.68
N GLN A 21 -48.29 -0.67 20.11
CA GLN A 21 -48.53 -1.48 21.32
C GLN A 21 -48.06 -2.93 21.08
N GLU A 22 -48.38 -3.52 19.94
CA GLU A 22 -47.99 -4.88 19.60
C GLU A 22 -46.45 -4.99 19.48
N ALA A 23 -45.80 -4.01 18.82
CA ALA A 23 -44.33 -3.93 18.73
C ALA A 23 -43.70 -3.77 20.12
N THR A 24 -44.30 -2.99 21.02
CA THR A 24 -43.81 -2.78 22.38
C THR A 24 -43.93 -4.06 23.22
N ILE A 25 -45.07 -4.78 23.11
CA ILE A 25 -45.28 -6.07 23.80
C ILE A 25 -44.26 -7.08 23.30
N ARG A 26 -44.07 -7.18 21.97
CA ARG A 26 -43.09 -8.09 21.38
C ARG A 26 -41.64 -7.76 21.85
N ALA A 27 -41.25 -6.50 21.82
CA ALA A 27 -39.92 -6.06 22.29
C ALA A 27 -39.69 -6.36 23.79
N ASN A 28 -40.72 -6.18 24.62
CA ASN A 28 -40.63 -6.52 26.04
C ASN A 28 -40.54 -8.04 26.26
N THR A 29 -41.28 -8.83 25.52
CA THR A 29 -41.26 -10.30 25.61
C THR A 29 -39.86 -10.82 25.17
N GLU A 30 -39.33 -10.31 24.06
CA GLU A 30 -37.99 -10.67 23.59
C GLU A 30 -36.88 -10.21 24.57
N ALA A 31 -37.06 -9.07 25.24
CA ALA A 31 -36.15 -8.60 26.28
C ALA A 31 -36.20 -9.49 27.54
N GLU A 32 -37.38 -9.92 27.98
CA GLU A 32 -37.51 -10.85 29.11
C GLU A 32 -36.95 -12.24 28.77
N GLU A 33 -37.13 -12.69 27.52
CA GLU A 33 -36.53 -13.95 27.03
C GLU A 33 -35.00 -13.88 27.03
N LEU A 34 -34.44 -12.78 26.55
CA LEU A 34 -32.98 -12.51 26.61
C LEU A 34 -32.43 -12.48 28.04
N GLU A 35 -33.15 -11.86 28.98
CA GLU A 35 -32.75 -11.81 30.40
C GLU A 35 -32.81 -13.20 31.09
N SER A 36 -33.51 -14.18 30.49
CA SER A 36 -33.59 -15.55 31.01
C SER A 36 -32.31 -16.39 30.71
N TYR A 37 -31.45 -15.94 29.78
CA TYR A 37 -30.21 -16.66 29.46
C TYR A 37 -29.15 -16.48 30.55
N PRO A 38 -28.50 -17.58 30.95
CA PRO A 38 -27.48 -17.53 32.02
C PRO A 38 -26.28 -16.61 31.72
N GLU A 39 -26.00 -16.35 30.44
CA GLU A 39 -24.90 -15.52 29.94
C GLU A 39 -25.30 -14.06 29.72
N TYR A 40 -26.51 -13.66 30.10
CA TYR A 40 -26.98 -12.30 29.92
C TYR A 40 -26.29 -11.32 30.89
N GLU A 41 -25.66 -10.29 30.33
CA GLU A 41 -25.06 -9.19 31.08
C GLU A 41 -25.88 -7.90 30.89
N PRO A 42 -26.26 -7.20 32.00
CA PRO A 42 -27.12 -6.00 31.93
C PRO A 42 -26.52 -4.84 31.11
N ASP A 43 -25.19 -4.78 30.99
CA ASP A 43 -24.48 -3.74 30.23
C ASP A 43 -24.67 -3.87 28.73
N LEU A 44 -25.10 -5.03 28.21
CA LEU A 44 -25.43 -5.24 26.80
C LEU A 44 -26.54 -4.32 26.30
N LYS A 45 -27.45 -3.89 27.18
CA LYS A 45 -28.54 -2.95 26.81
C LYS A 45 -28.07 -1.53 26.53
N GLN A 46 -26.86 -1.17 26.94
CA GLN A 46 -26.32 0.19 26.77
C GLN A 46 -25.42 0.32 25.53
N GLN A 47 -25.07 -0.79 24.90
CA GLN A 47 -24.23 -0.79 23.71
C GLN A 47 -25.07 -0.49 22.45
N GLU A 48 -24.50 0.27 21.53
CA GLU A 48 -25.14 0.51 20.25
C GLU A 48 -25.26 -0.80 19.42
N LEU A 49 -26.34 -0.96 18.71
CA LEU A 49 -26.65 -2.17 17.94
C LEU A 49 -25.59 -2.51 16.89
N VAL A 50 -24.84 -1.51 16.44
CA VAL A 50 -23.70 -1.65 15.50
C VAL A 50 -22.53 -2.31 16.22
N GLU A 51 -22.19 -1.84 17.39
CA GLU A 51 -21.10 -2.34 18.24
C GLU A 51 -21.35 -3.80 18.67
N LEU A 52 -22.59 -4.10 19.09
CA LEU A 52 -22.98 -5.47 19.43
C LEU A 52 -22.88 -6.43 18.24
N ARG A 53 -23.23 -5.97 17.02
CA ARG A 53 -23.10 -6.80 15.81
C ARG A 53 -21.65 -7.02 15.41
N GLU A 54 -20.78 -6.05 15.64
CA GLU A 54 -19.35 -6.15 15.35
C GLU A 54 -18.69 -7.12 16.34
N ASN A 55 -18.96 -6.96 17.63
CA ASN A 55 -18.50 -7.87 18.68
C ASN A 55 -18.99 -9.31 18.46
N LEU A 56 -20.25 -9.50 18.06
CA LEU A 56 -20.79 -10.82 17.72
C LEU A 56 -20.09 -11.43 16.49
N ARG A 57 -19.76 -10.61 15.50
CA ARG A 57 -19.06 -11.07 14.29
C ARG A 57 -17.63 -11.48 14.62
N GLU A 58 -16.93 -10.70 15.45
CA GLU A 58 -15.58 -11.04 15.93
C GLU A 58 -15.60 -12.31 16.78
N ALA A 59 -16.54 -12.43 17.71
CA ALA A 59 -16.70 -13.62 18.54
C ALA A 59 -17.00 -14.88 17.71
N ASN A 60 -17.85 -14.78 16.70
CA ASN A 60 -18.15 -15.88 15.77
C ASN A 60 -16.91 -16.27 14.97
N GLN A 61 -16.12 -15.31 14.49
CA GLN A 61 -14.89 -15.57 13.74
C GLN A 61 -13.82 -16.26 14.60
N ILE A 62 -13.72 -15.85 15.88
CA ILE A 62 -12.83 -16.51 16.85
C ILE A 62 -13.31 -17.95 17.12
N THR A 63 -14.62 -18.15 17.26
CA THR A 63 -15.22 -19.48 17.50
C THR A 63 -15.01 -20.43 16.31
N GLU A 64 -15.23 -19.94 15.07
CA GLU A 64 -14.97 -20.72 13.85
C GLU A 64 -13.48 -21.12 13.75
N ASN A 65 -12.57 -20.21 14.05
CA ASN A 65 -11.13 -20.51 14.07
C ASN A 65 -10.77 -21.52 15.17
N PHE A 66 -11.41 -21.44 16.32
CA PHE A 66 -11.21 -22.37 17.43
C PHE A 66 -11.71 -23.78 17.07
N ASP A 67 -12.89 -23.87 16.47
CA ASP A 67 -13.47 -25.14 16.03
C ASP A 67 -12.64 -25.81 14.92
N ASP A 68 -12.10 -25.01 13.97
CA ASP A 68 -11.20 -25.51 12.93
C ASP A 68 -9.88 -26.04 13.53
N LEU A 69 -9.31 -25.31 14.47
CA LEU A 69 -8.11 -25.76 15.20
C LEU A 69 -8.37 -27.01 16.02
N GLN A 70 -9.54 -27.12 16.68
CA GLN A 70 -9.90 -28.28 17.47
C GLN A 70 -10.14 -29.51 16.58
N SER A 71 -10.75 -29.33 15.42
CA SER A 71 -10.90 -30.37 14.41
C SER A 71 -9.54 -30.88 13.90
N ARG A 72 -8.64 -29.97 13.54
CA ARG A 72 -7.28 -30.31 13.09
C ARG A 72 -6.47 -31.04 14.18
N ILE A 73 -6.62 -30.67 15.45
CA ILE A 73 -6.00 -31.39 16.58
C ILE A 73 -6.58 -32.81 16.71
N ALA A 74 -7.90 -32.98 16.49
CA ALA A 74 -8.53 -34.31 16.54
C ALA A 74 -8.04 -35.20 15.39
N ASP A 75 -7.90 -34.65 14.19
CA ASP A 75 -7.40 -35.36 13.01
C ASP A 75 -5.93 -35.77 13.20
N ILE A 76 -5.08 -34.87 13.65
CA ILE A 76 -3.68 -35.17 13.97
C ILE A 76 -3.56 -36.26 15.05
N LYS A 77 -4.43 -36.22 16.08
CA LYS A 77 -4.47 -37.24 17.12
C LYS A 77 -4.95 -38.60 16.58
N ALA A 78 -5.84 -38.62 15.60
CA ALA A 78 -6.29 -39.83 14.93
C ALA A 78 -5.18 -40.42 14.05
N GLU A 79 -4.48 -39.59 13.28
CA GLU A 79 -3.33 -39.99 12.46
C GLU A 79 -2.16 -40.51 13.31
N ILE A 80 -1.86 -39.89 14.46
CA ILE A 80 -0.85 -40.36 15.40
C ILE A 80 -1.24 -41.75 15.97
N ARG A 81 -2.54 -42.01 16.24
CA ARG A 81 -3.02 -43.31 16.69
C ARG A 81 -2.87 -44.38 15.60
N GLN A 82 -3.16 -44.03 14.36
CA GLN A 82 -2.99 -44.93 13.21
C GLN A 82 -1.50 -45.18 12.90
N ALA A 83 -0.66 -44.14 13.06
CA ALA A 83 0.79 -44.25 12.84
C ALA A 83 1.52 -45.06 13.92
N LYS A 84 0.97 -45.14 15.15
CA LYS A 84 1.52 -46.04 16.21
C LYS A 84 1.37 -47.53 15.87
N SER A 85 0.55 -47.87 14.89
CA SER A 85 0.37 -49.27 14.42
C SER A 85 1.16 -49.59 13.14
N THR A 86 1.90 -48.63 12.57
CA THR A 86 2.66 -48.76 11.32
C THR A 86 3.92 -47.90 11.36
N ASP A 87 4.98 -48.27 10.62
CA ASP A 87 6.30 -47.61 10.54
C ASP A 87 6.29 -46.11 10.05
N ARG A 88 5.23 -45.36 10.30
CA ARG A 88 5.05 -43.98 9.89
C ARG A 88 5.35 -42.94 10.99
N VAL A 89 5.90 -43.36 12.12
CA VAL A 89 6.14 -42.46 13.27
C VAL A 89 7.14 -41.37 12.94
N GLU A 90 8.17 -41.66 12.16
CA GLU A 90 9.19 -40.66 11.78
C GLU A 90 8.62 -39.55 10.86
N THR A 91 7.75 -39.92 9.91
CA THR A 91 7.10 -38.96 9.01
C THR A 91 6.15 -38.01 9.77
N ALA A 92 5.36 -38.58 10.70
CA ALA A 92 4.43 -37.82 11.53
C ALA A 92 5.17 -36.88 12.51
N LEU A 93 6.32 -37.26 13.03
CA LEU A 93 7.17 -36.41 13.88
C LEU A 93 7.79 -35.25 13.08
N ALA A 94 8.20 -35.50 11.83
CA ALA A 94 8.72 -34.45 10.94
C ALA A 94 7.63 -33.45 10.53
N GLU A 95 6.40 -33.92 10.28
CA GLU A 95 5.25 -33.03 9.99
C GLU A 95 4.83 -32.20 11.21
N ARG A 96 4.83 -32.80 12.39
CA ARG A 96 4.62 -32.07 13.64
C ARG A 96 5.70 -31.01 13.87
N GLY A 97 6.98 -31.35 13.60
CA GLY A 97 8.09 -30.41 13.70
C GLY A 97 7.91 -29.19 12.77
N ARG A 98 7.51 -29.44 11.53
CA ARG A 98 7.20 -28.36 10.56
C ARG A 98 6.01 -27.51 10.99
N ALA A 99 4.92 -28.13 11.45
CA ALA A 99 3.74 -27.40 11.93
C ALA A 99 4.04 -26.55 13.17
N LEU A 100 4.86 -27.05 14.09
CA LEU A 100 5.32 -26.29 15.25
C LEU A 100 6.25 -25.13 14.87
N ALA A 101 7.12 -25.31 13.89
CA ALA A 101 7.97 -24.25 13.37
C ALA A 101 7.12 -23.15 12.70
N GLN A 102 6.15 -23.52 11.88
CA GLN A 102 5.21 -22.58 11.27
C GLN A 102 4.40 -21.80 12.30
N LEU A 103 3.87 -22.48 13.33
CA LEU A 103 3.14 -21.83 14.42
C LEU A 103 4.04 -20.87 15.19
N LYS A 104 5.28 -21.24 15.46
CA LYS A 104 6.25 -20.37 16.12
C LYS A 104 6.53 -19.13 15.28
N THR A 105 6.78 -19.28 13.99
CA THR A 105 7.01 -18.17 13.06
C THR A 105 5.79 -17.25 13.01
N GLN A 106 4.58 -17.80 12.96
CA GLN A 106 3.34 -17.00 12.95
C GLN A 106 3.18 -16.22 14.27
N LEU A 107 3.40 -16.87 15.41
CA LEU A 107 3.33 -16.23 16.74
C LEU A 107 4.38 -15.10 16.89
N GLU A 108 5.58 -15.31 16.38
CA GLU A 108 6.64 -14.28 16.39
C GLU A 108 6.26 -13.11 15.48
N THR A 109 5.68 -13.37 14.31
CA THR A 109 5.18 -12.34 13.38
C THR A 109 4.03 -11.54 14.00
N ASP A 110 3.05 -12.22 14.60
CA ASP A 110 1.90 -11.59 15.22
C ASP A 110 2.31 -10.80 16.50
N SER A 111 3.25 -11.34 17.28
CA SER A 111 3.81 -10.61 18.44
C SER A 111 4.55 -9.34 18.01
N ALA A 112 5.33 -9.41 16.93
CA ALA A 112 6.02 -8.25 16.39
C ALA A 112 5.04 -7.18 15.87
N ALA A 113 3.95 -7.60 15.19
CA ALA A 113 2.88 -6.72 14.76
C ALA A 113 2.15 -6.07 15.94
N MET A 114 1.87 -6.83 17.00
CA MET A 114 1.20 -6.34 18.20
C MET A 114 2.04 -5.30 18.97
N VAL A 115 3.36 -5.54 19.10
CA VAL A 115 4.29 -4.55 19.67
C VAL A 115 4.37 -3.30 18.79
N GLY A 116 4.34 -3.47 17.46
CA GLY A 116 4.29 -2.37 16.51
C GLY A 116 3.04 -1.51 16.69
N ASN A 117 1.87 -2.13 16.82
CA ASN A 117 0.61 -1.42 17.06
C ASN A 117 0.62 -0.65 18.37
N VAL A 118 1.07 -1.27 19.47
CA VAL A 118 1.21 -0.58 20.77
C VAL A 118 2.14 0.63 20.70
N LEU A 119 3.24 0.54 19.94
CA LEU A 119 4.13 1.69 19.70
C LEU A 119 3.45 2.79 18.90
N ILE A 120 2.69 2.42 17.88
CA ILE A 120 1.92 3.36 17.05
C ILE A 120 0.84 4.02 17.89
N ASP A 121 0.09 3.26 18.70
CA ASP A 121 -0.94 3.79 19.60
C ASP A 121 -0.32 4.78 20.62
N HIS A 122 0.83 4.44 21.17
CA HIS A 122 1.54 5.34 22.11
C HIS A 122 2.02 6.63 21.40
N VAL A 123 2.51 6.54 20.17
CA VAL A 123 2.87 7.72 19.35
C VAL A 123 1.62 8.53 19.01
N GLN A 124 0.47 7.89 18.76
CA GLN A 124 -0.81 8.56 18.53
C GLN A 124 -1.27 9.35 19.74
N GLU A 125 -1.27 8.74 20.94
CA GLU A 125 -1.64 9.41 22.18
C GLU A 125 -0.73 10.63 22.44
N ALA A 126 0.58 10.48 22.29
CA ALA A 126 1.53 11.56 22.43
C ALA A 126 1.35 12.67 21.38
N THR A 127 0.88 12.33 20.18
CA THR A 127 0.63 13.28 19.08
C THR A 127 -0.63 14.10 19.29
N MET A 128 -1.67 13.50 19.86
CA MET A 128 -2.91 14.21 20.19
C MET A 128 -2.73 15.27 21.29
N GLU A 129 -1.80 15.03 22.22
CA GLU A 129 -1.57 15.96 23.34
C GLU A 129 -0.64 17.15 23.02
N THR A 130 0.30 17.02 22.06
CA THR A 130 1.40 18.00 21.87
C THR A 130 1.61 18.54 20.46
N GLY A 131 0.76 18.20 19.48
CA GLY A 131 1.07 18.44 18.06
C GLY A 131 2.07 17.40 17.55
N ARG A 132 2.37 17.36 16.24
CA ARG A 132 3.21 16.32 15.62
C ARG A 132 4.50 16.08 16.41
N PRO A 133 4.74 14.90 17.01
CA PRO A 133 5.99 14.65 17.70
C PRO A 133 7.14 14.57 16.69
N ASP A 134 8.33 15.03 17.10
CA ASP A 134 9.57 14.90 16.32
C ASP A 134 9.84 13.44 15.86
N VAL A 135 9.38 12.46 16.66
CA VAL A 135 9.42 11.03 16.32
C VAL A 135 8.71 10.72 15.00
N PHE A 136 7.54 11.31 14.78
CA PHE A 136 6.77 11.03 13.58
C PHE A 136 7.49 11.53 12.32
N ASP A 137 7.98 12.76 12.37
CA ASP A 137 8.72 13.33 11.25
C ASP A 137 10.03 12.56 11.02
N ARG A 138 10.69 12.12 12.09
CA ARG A 138 11.88 11.29 11.98
C ARG A 138 11.59 9.88 11.43
N ALA A 139 10.52 9.24 11.88
CA ALA A 139 10.07 7.95 11.32
C ALA A 139 9.72 8.06 9.83
N ARG A 140 9.09 9.16 9.43
CA ARG A 140 8.81 9.48 8.04
C ARG A 140 10.09 9.60 7.22
N GLU A 141 11.09 10.36 7.67
CA GLU A 141 12.39 10.51 7.01
C GLU A 141 13.08 9.15 6.81
N ILE A 142 13.10 8.32 7.86
CA ILE A 142 13.72 7.00 7.83
C ILE A 142 12.96 6.10 6.85
N LEU A 143 11.63 6.06 6.91
CA LEU A 143 10.81 5.23 6.00
C LEU A 143 11.04 5.62 4.54
N ILE A 144 11.04 6.91 4.22
CA ILE A 144 11.32 7.43 2.88
C ILE A 144 12.70 6.97 2.40
N THR A 145 13.70 7.02 3.26
CA THR A 145 15.07 6.59 2.93
C THR A 145 15.13 5.08 2.68
N ILE A 146 14.57 4.26 3.59
CA ILE A 146 14.55 2.80 3.49
C ILE A 146 13.78 2.33 2.25
N THR A 147 12.68 3.01 1.90
CA THR A 147 11.84 2.62 0.76
C THR A 147 12.21 3.33 -0.54
N ARG A 148 13.31 4.08 -0.56
CA ARG A 148 13.74 4.89 -1.72
C ARG A 148 12.62 5.80 -2.23
N GLY A 149 11.90 6.42 -1.31
CA GLY A 149 10.82 7.34 -1.62
C GLY A 149 9.48 6.70 -1.97
N GLN A 150 9.39 5.37 -2.08
CA GLN A 150 8.15 4.71 -2.47
C GLN A 150 7.03 4.90 -1.43
N TYR A 151 7.37 4.78 -0.14
CA TYR A 151 6.39 4.96 0.94
C TYR A 151 6.78 6.12 1.84
N ARG A 152 5.79 6.84 2.32
CA ARG A 152 5.93 7.79 3.42
C ARG A 152 4.89 7.50 4.49
N LEU A 153 5.21 7.85 5.72
CA LEU A 153 4.28 7.76 6.84
C LEU A 153 3.39 9.00 6.87
N ASP A 154 2.08 8.81 6.76
CA ASP A 154 1.08 9.87 6.85
C ASP A 154 0.10 9.58 8.00
N PHE A 155 -0.48 10.64 8.55
CA PHE A 155 -1.51 10.56 9.57
C PHE A 155 -2.87 10.88 8.96
N ASP A 156 -3.78 9.92 9.03
CA ASP A 156 -5.17 10.14 8.64
C ASP A 156 -5.92 10.82 9.79
N THR A 157 -6.26 12.08 9.59
CA THR A 157 -6.96 12.89 10.60
C THR A 157 -8.41 12.47 10.81
N ASN A 158 -9.02 11.76 9.86
CA ASN A 158 -10.41 11.33 9.96
C ASN A 158 -10.55 10.08 10.82
N GLU A 159 -9.63 9.13 10.64
CA GLU A 159 -9.63 7.85 11.37
C GLU A 159 -8.65 7.88 12.55
N ALA A 160 -7.90 8.97 12.72
CA ALA A 160 -6.84 9.10 13.73
C ALA A 160 -5.81 7.95 13.69
N THR A 161 -5.49 7.45 12.48
CA THR A 161 -4.60 6.32 12.25
C THR A 161 -3.40 6.68 11.38
N PHE A 162 -2.31 5.95 11.56
CA PHE A 162 -1.15 6.05 10.68
C PHE A 162 -1.33 5.16 9.46
N ARG A 163 -0.95 5.69 8.29
CA ARG A 163 -0.97 4.98 7.02
C ARG A 163 0.37 5.10 6.33
N ALA A 164 0.77 4.05 5.63
CA ALA A 164 1.87 4.11 4.67
C ALA A 164 1.31 4.58 3.33
N TYR A 165 1.64 5.79 2.93
CA TYR A 165 1.19 6.36 1.67
C TYR A 165 2.13 5.93 0.55
N ASP A 166 1.61 5.18 -0.43
CA ASP A 166 2.34 4.85 -1.66
C ASP A 166 2.34 6.05 -2.60
N THR A 167 3.52 6.54 -2.94
CA THR A 167 3.71 7.75 -3.77
C THR A 167 3.50 7.47 -5.26
N THR A 168 3.53 6.21 -5.66
CA THR A 168 3.30 5.77 -7.04
C THR A 168 1.80 5.58 -7.31
N GLU A 169 1.11 4.90 -6.39
CA GLU A 169 -0.33 4.65 -6.50
C GLU A 169 -1.19 5.80 -5.97
N HIS A 170 -0.59 6.78 -5.29
CA HIS A 170 -1.28 7.87 -4.59
C HIS A 170 -2.33 7.39 -3.59
N LYS A 171 -2.05 6.29 -2.90
CA LYS A 171 -2.97 5.63 -1.97
C LYS A 171 -2.32 5.42 -0.60
N GLY A 172 -3.09 5.70 0.46
CA GLY A 172 -2.72 5.36 1.83
C GLY A 172 -3.15 3.93 2.16
N HIS A 173 -2.23 3.14 2.68
CA HIS A 173 -2.47 1.76 3.10
C HIS A 173 -2.37 1.63 4.60
N ALA A 174 -3.31 0.92 5.21
CA ALA A 174 -3.21 0.48 6.59
C ALA A 174 -2.09 -0.58 6.72
N LEU A 175 -1.56 -0.78 7.95
CA LEU A 175 -0.47 -1.73 8.16
C LEU A 175 -0.81 -3.16 7.72
N GLU A 176 -2.06 -3.56 7.88
CA GLU A 176 -2.58 -4.87 7.52
C GLU A 176 -2.62 -5.10 6.00
N GLU A 177 -2.79 -4.03 5.22
CA GLU A 177 -2.84 -4.06 3.76
C GLU A 177 -1.44 -4.15 3.12
N LEU A 178 -0.40 -3.83 3.89
CA LEU A 178 0.97 -3.85 3.41
C LEU A 178 1.52 -5.27 3.28
N SER A 179 2.42 -5.46 2.30
CA SER A 179 3.21 -6.69 2.22
C SER A 179 4.03 -6.89 3.50
N SER A 180 4.35 -8.15 3.84
CA SER A 180 5.19 -8.46 5.02
C SER A 180 6.50 -7.66 5.03
N GLY A 181 7.19 -7.57 3.90
CA GLY A 181 8.43 -6.81 3.77
C GLY A 181 8.24 -5.30 3.99
N THR A 182 7.21 -4.69 3.39
CA THR A 182 6.91 -3.26 3.57
C THR A 182 6.51 -2.97 5.02
N ARG A 183 5.75 -3.86 5.66
CA ARG A 183 5.39 -3.75 7.08
C ARG A 183 6.62 -3.74 7.98
N VAL A 184 7.58 -4.63 7.75
CA VAL A 184 8.86 -4.66 8.48
C VAL A 184 9.60 -3.33 8.32
N GLN A 185 9.65 -2.75 7.13
CA GLN A 185 10.29 -1.46 6.89
C GLN A 185 9.61 -0.32 7.65
N VAL A 186 8.27 -0.27 7.66
CA VAL A 186 7.52 0.74 8.44
C VAL A 186 7.82 0.60 9.93
N LEU A 187 7.73 -0.62 10.47
CA LEU A 187 7.99 -0.89 11.88
C LEU A 187 9.45 -0.59 12.27
N LEU A 188 10.41 -0.88 11.40
CA LEU A 188 11.81 -0.56 11.61
C LEU A 188 12.01 0.97 11.69
N ALA A 189 11.43 1.73 10.74
CA ALA A 189 11.52 3.18 10.73
C ALA A 189 10.97 3.81 12.01
N VAL A 190 9.80 3.36 12.47
CA VAL A 190 9.17 3.85 13.71
C VAL A 190 10.03 3.51 14.92
N ARG A 191 10.56 2.28 15.02
CA ARG A 191 11.39 1.84 16.15
C ARG A 191 12.70 2.63 16.24
N VAL A 192 13.37 2.82 15.09
CA VAL A 192 14.62 3.60 15.06
C VAL A 192 14.38 5.05 15.46
N ALA A 193 13.33 5.68 14.92
CA ALA A 193 12.96 7.05 15.29
C ALA A 193 12.65 7.20 16.78
N PHE A 194 11.94 6.23 17.36
CA PHE A 194 11.61 6.23 18.78
C PHE A 194 12.88 6.08 19.65
N VAL A 195 13.80 5.19 19.28
CA VAL A 195 15.08 5.03 19.99
C VAL A 195 15.90 6.32 19.91
N GLU A 196 16.03 6.93 18.73
CA GLU A 196 16.75 8.20 18.54
C GLU A 196 16.19 9.33 19.40
N GLN A 197 14.87 9.40 19.56
CA GLN A 197 14.25 10.41 20.41
C GLN A 197 14.52 10.21 21.91
N GLN A 198 14.59 8.95 22.34
CA GLN A 198 14.88 8.63 23.76
C GLN A 198 16.36 8.82 24.11
N GLU A 199 17.23 8.92 23.12
CA GLU A 199 18.66 9.08 23.26
C GLU A 199 19.01 10.53 23.62
N GLN A 200 19.43 10.76 24.85
CA GLN A 200 19.87 12.08 25.33
C GLN A 200 21.37 12.33 25.02
N GLY A 201 21.76 12.17 23.72
CA GLY A 201 23.12 12.44 23.27
C GLY A 201 24.10 11.26 23.31
N VAL A 202 23.69 10.10 23.80
CA VAL A 202 24.46 8.86 23.71
C VAL A 202 23.71 7.88 22.82
N GLN A 203 24.28 7.53 21.68
CA GLN A 203 23.68 6.58 20.76
C GLN A 203 23.77 5.15 21.32
N ILE A 204 22.61 4.51 21.51
CA ILE A 204 22.52 3.13 21.96
C ILE A 204 22.70 2.19 20.76
N PRO A 205 23.45 1.08 20.90
CA PRO A 205 23.55 0.08 19.83
C PRO A 205 22.18 -0.48 19.45
N LEU A 206 21.94 -0.65 18.14
CA LEU A 206 20.78 -1.35 17.63
C LEU A 206 21.04 -2.84 17.58
N LEU A 207 20.13 -3.63 18.15
CA LEU A 207 20.14 -5.07 18.10
C LEU A 207 19.04 -5.52 17.13
N LEU A 208 19.41 -6.10 16.01
CA LEU A 208 18.51 -6.56 14.96
C LEU A 208 18.59 -8.09 14.90
N ASP A 209 17.45 -8.75 15.02
CA ASP A 209 17.33 -10.19 15.02
C ASP A 209 16.49 -10.63 13.79
N GLU A 210 17.12 -11.30 12.84
CA GLU A 210 16.52 -11.85 11.60
C GLU A 210 15.57 -10.88 10.87
N THR A 211 15.88 -9.58 10.88
CA THR A 211 14.99 -8.53 10.32
C THR A 211 14.86 -8.58 8.79
N LEU A 212 15.69 -9.38 8.12
CA LEU A 212 15.61 -9.61 6.67
C LEU A 212 14.83 -10.88 6.32
N ALA A 213 14.40 -11.66 7.30
CA ALA A 213 13.58 -12.85 7.08
C ALA A 213 12.30 -12.48 6.28
N ASN A 214 12.02 -13.24 5.24
CA ASN A 214 10.90 -12.99 4.31
C ASN A 214 10.99 -11.69 3.48
N THR A 215 12.19 -11.14 3.33
CA THR A 215 12.45 -9.97 2.51
C THR A 215 13.14 -10.41 1.22
N ASP A 216 12.67 -9.93 0.05
CA ASP A 216 13.34 -10.17 -1.22
C ASP A 216 14.73 -9.52 -1.26
N ASP A 217 15.62 -10.01 -2.13
CA ASP A 217 17.03 -9.59 -2.16
C ASP A 217 17.19 -8.10 -2.44
N ARG A 218 16.34 -7.51 -3.28
CA ARG A 218 16.37 -6.06 -3.58
C ARG A 218 16.04 -5.23 -2.33
N ARG A 219 14.97 -5.60 -1.62
CA ARG A 219 14.57 -4.92 -0.38
C ARG A 219 15.56 -5.18 0.76
N ALA A 220 16.10 -6.39 0.86
CA ALA A 220 17.13 -6.71 1.83
C ALA A 220 18.34 -5.79 1.66
N ARG A 221 18.84 -5.61 0.43
CA ARG A 221 19.94 -4.71 0.12
C ARG A 221 19.62 -3.26 0.55
N ILE A 222 18.43 -2.75 0.24
CA ILE A 222 18.02 -1.40 0.62
C ILE A 222 17.99 -1.23 2.15
N ILE A 223 17.49 -2.21 2.88
CA ILE A 223 17.49 -2.19 4.34
C ILE A 223 18.93 -2.19 4.87
N ILE A 224 19.81 -3.05 4.35
CA ILE A 224 21.22 -3.10 4.73
C ILE A 224 21.91 -1.76 4.47
N GLU A 225 21.72 -1.18 3.28
CA GLU A 225 22.27 0.13 2.93
C GLU A 225 21.79 1.23 3.88
N SER A 226 20.51 1.21 4.26
CA SER A 226 19.95 2.17 5.22
C SER A 226 20.51 1.99 6.64
N MET A 227 20.70 0.74 7.07
CA MET A 227 21.38 0.45 8.35
C MET A 227 22.85 0.87 8.31
N THR A 228 23.51 0.67 7.18
CA THR A 228 24.89 1.11 6.98
C THR A 228 25.01 2.63 7.07
N GLU A 229 24.01 3.38 6.59
CA GLU A 229 23.98 4.84 6.73
C GLU A 229 23.84 5.26 8.20
N LEU A 230 23.00 4.57 8.98
CA LEU A 230 22.94 4.79 10.43
C LEU A 230 24.30 4.50 11.12
N ALA A 231 25.00 3.46 10.66
CA ALA A 231 26.33 3.12 11.18
C ALA A 231 27.39 4.19 10.83
N ARG A 232 27.34 4.77 9.62
CA ARG A 232 28.20 5.91 9.24
C ARG A 232 27.98 7.13 10.14
N ASN A 233 26.76 7.33 10.60
CA ASN A 233 26.43 8.40 11.53
C ASN A 233 26.82 8.09 12.98
N GLY A 234 27.63 7.03 13.21
CA GLY A 234 28.24 6.68 14.51
C GLY A 234 27.45 5.64 15.32
N ARG A 235 26.35 5.09 14.79
CA ARG A 235 25.56 4.09 15.51
C ARG A 235 26.14 2.70 15.35
N GLN A 236 26.36 2.00 16.44
CA GLN A 236 26.73 0.59 16.42
C GLN A 236 25.51 -0.28 16.14
N ILE A 237 25.64 -1.26 15.23
CA ILE A 237 24.58 -2.19 14.85
C ILE A 237 25.08 -3.61 15.06
N PHE A 238 24.31 -4.42 15.79
CA PHE A 238 24.47 -5.87 15.91
C PHE A 238 23.32 -6.55 15.16
N TYR A 239 23.68 -7.30 14.14
CA TYR A 239 22.74 -8.09 13.39
C TYR A 239 22.91 -9.57 13.72
N PHE A 240 21.87 -10.20 14.22
CA PHE A 240 21.85 -11.62 14.56
C PHE A 240 21.05 -12.39 13.52
N THR A 241 21.59 -13.50 13.05
CA THR A 241 20.88 -14.38 12.13
C THR A 241 21.37 -15.81 12.27
N ALA A 242 20.48 -16.77 12.04
CA ALA A 242 20.79 -18.17 11.84
C ALA A 242 20.84 -18.57 10.36
N GLN A 243 20.69 -17.59 9.44
CA GLN A 243 20.56 -17.83 8.01
C GLN A 243 21.82 -17.40 7.26
N GLY A 244 22.47 -18.37 6.59
CA GLY A 244 23.71 -18.09 5.85
C GLY A 244 23.53 -17.16 4.64
N ASP A 245 22.34 -17.14 4.02
CA ASP A 245 22.01 -16.24 2.92
C ASP A 245 21.92 -14.78 3.39
N GLU A 246 21.45 -14.51 4.61
CA GLU A 246 21.45 -13.17 5.17
C GLU A 246 22.88 -12.68 5.45
N VAL A 247 23.74 -13.55 6.01
CA VAL A 247 25.16 -13.22 6.19
C VAL A 247 25.80 -12.86 4.84
N ALA A 248 25.50 -13.63 3.78
CA ALA A 248 26.03 -13.36 2.46
C ALA A 248 25.52 -12.04 1.89
N LYS A 249 24.23 -11.69 2.06
CA LYS A 249 23.64 -10.40 1.63
C LYS A 249 24.29 -9.21 2.36
N TRP A 250 24.49 -9.32 3.67
CA TRP A 250 25.23 -8.32 4.44
C TRP A 250 26.65 -8.14 3.95
N THR A 251 27.40 -9.23 3.84
CA THR A 251 28.81 -9.19 3.42
C THR A 251 28.96 -8.63 2.01
N ALA A 252 28.08 -9.02 1.06
CA ALA A 252 28.09 -8.50 -0.31
C ALA A 252 27.83 -6.99 -0.33
N THR A 253 26.82 -6.52 0.41
CA THR A 253 26.47 -5.09 0.44
C THR A 253 27.55 -4.26 1.12
N LEU A 254 28.14 -4.75 2.21
CA LEU A 254 29.19 -4.05 2.94
C LEU A 254 30.53 -4.02 2.18
N HIS A 255 30.82 -5.05 1.36
CA HIS A 255 32.01 -5.06 0.49
C HIS A 255 32.02 -3.87 -0.51
N ASP A 256 30.84 -3.54 -1.04
CA ASP A 256 30.66 -2.43 -1.98
C ASP A 256 30.56 -1.06 -1.27
N THR A 257 30.55 -1.06 0.07
CA THR A 257 30.30 0.14 0.88
C THR A 257 31.59 0.62 1.55
N THR A 258 31.95 1.86 1.35
CA THR A 258 33.11 2.48 2.01
C THR A 258 32.72 3.17 3.31
N GLY A 259 33.62 3.17 4.29
CA GLY A 259 33.55 4.01 5.49
C GLY A 259 32.76 3.40 6.66
N VAL A 260 32.49 2.08 6.63
CA VAL A 260 31.92 1.34 7.77
C VAL A 260 32.77 0.07 8.02
N ASP A 261 33.32 -0.05 9.19
CA ASP A 261 34.01 -1.26 9.63
C ASP A 261 32.96 -2.30 10.06
N HIS A 262 33.16 -3.55 9.65
CA HIS A 262 32.29 -4.65 10.03
C HIS A 262 33.05 -5.93 10.33
N GLU A 263 32.48 -6.77 11.16
CA GLU A 263 33.01 -8.08 11.52
C GLU A 263 31.89 -9.12 11.51
N VAL A 264 32.17 -10.29 10.94
CA VAL A 264 31.27 -11.44 10.99
C VAL A 264 31.76 -12.38 12.10
N ILE A 265 30.95 -12.57 13.12
CA ILE A 265 31.26 -13.42 14.29
C ILE A 265 30.43 -14.70 14.20
N ASP A 266 31.06 -15.81 13.91
CA ASP A 266 30.43 -17.13 13.99
C ASP A 266 30.41 -17.63 15.45
N LEU A 267 29.21 -17.63 16.04
CA LEU A 267 29.05 -18.06 17.43
C LEU A 267 29.32 -19.57 17.63
N ALA A 268 29.19 -20.41 16.61
CA ALA A 268 29.57 -21.82 16.69
C ALA A 268 31.07 -21.94 16.90
N THR A 269 31.86 -21.21 16.13
CA THR A 269 33.33 -21.17 16.28
C THR A 269 33.74 -20.63 17.66
N VAL A 270 33.07 -19.58 18.16
CA VAL A 270 33.34 -18.99 19.50
C VAL A 270 33.01 -19.96 20.63
N ARG A 271 32.01 -20.82 20.43
CA ARG A 271 31.53 -21.79 21.42
C ARG A 271 32.16 -23.18 21.28
N ASP A 272 33.06 -23.37 20.31
CA ASP A 272 33.68 -24.67 20.00
C ASP A 272 32.65 -25.80 19.74
N VAL A 273 31.62 -25.47 18.95
CA VAL A 273 30.53 -26.37 18.56
C VAL A 273 30.63 -26.63 17.04
N ASP A 274 30.51 -27.89 16.64
CA ASP A 274 30.61 -28.34 15.23
C ASP A 274 29.37 -27.99 14.35
N ASP A 275 28.68 -26.89 14.63
CA ASP A 275 27.42 -26.52 13.96
C ASP A 275 27.53 -25.13 13.28
N SER A 276 28.51 -25.00 12.36
CA SER A 276 28.70 -23.75 11.61
C SER A 276 27.67 -23.56 10.53
N ILE A 277 27.20 -22.31 10.36
CA ILE A 277 26.26 -21.92 9.30
C ILE A 277 26.95 -22.03 7.94
N SER A 278 26.31 -22.72 6.99
CA SER A 278 26.74 -22.71 5.59
C SER A 278 26.41 -21.37 4.93
N ILE A 279 27.43 -20.58 4.62
CA ILE A 279 27.28 -19.30 3.91
C ILE A 279 27.36 -19.58 2.40
N PRO A 280 26.30 -19.25 1.62
CA PRO A 280 26.33 -19.38 0.16
C PRO A 280 27.46 -18.55 -0.46
N ASN A 281 27.97 -19.00 -1.62
CA ASN A 281 28.99 -18.24 -2.33
C ASN A 281 28.44 -16.89 -2.78
N LEU A 282 29.15 -15.80 -2.47
CA LEU A 282 28.83 -14.42 -2.82
C LEU A 282 28.52 -14.24 -4.32
N ASP A 283 29.23 -14.96 -5.19
CA ASP A 283 29.01 -14.90 -6.64
C ASP A 283 27.60 -15.33 -7.08
N SER A 284 26.91 -16.10 -6.25
CA SER A 284 25.52 -16.55 -6.52
C SER A 284 24.46 -15.51 -6.11
N ILE A 285 24.82 -14.54 -5.28
CA ILE A 285 23.89 -13.54 -4.72
C ILE A 285 23.98 -12.20 -5.47
N THR A 286 25.10 -11.93 -6.14
CA THR A 286 25.41 -10.65 -6.80
C THR A 286 24.57 -10.37 -8.06
N SER A 287 23.74 -11.29 -8.52
CA SER A 287 23.07 -11.16 -9.84
C SER A 287 21.64 -10.63 -9.81
N VAL A 288 21.05 -10.31 -8.66
CA VAL A 288 19.59 -10.12 -8.56
C VAL A 288 19.14 -8.64 -8.60
N THR A 289 20.06 -7.69 -8.52
CA THR A 289 19.64 -6.30 -8.76
C THR A 289 19.88 -5.97 -10.23
N PRO A 290 18.83 -5.72 -11.03
CA PRO A 290 19.06 -5.19 -12.37
C PRO A 290 19.75 -3.84 -12.20
N ARG A 291 21.06 -3.81 -12.47
CA ARG A 291 21.78 -2.54 -12.61
C ARG A 291 21.16 -1.82 -13.78
N ALA A 292 21.01 -0.50 -13.67
CA ALA A 292 20.56 0.28 -14.81
C ALA A 292 21.46 -0.03 -16.03
N PRO A 293 20.88 -0.16 -17.23
CA PRO A 293 21.66 -0.45 -18.42
C PRO A 293 22.76 0.59 -18.62
N SER A 294 23.89 0.20 -19.23
CA SER A 294 24.95 1.16 -19.59
C SER A 294 24.44 2.18 -20.60
N THR A 295 24.81 3.44 -20.41
CA THR A 295 24.42 4.57 -21.30
C THR A 295 25.27 4.63 -22.58
N GLY A 296 26.40 3.91 -22.65
CA GLY A 296 27.37 4.03 -23.75
C GLY A 296 26.79 3.82 -25.14
N GLY A 297 26.79 4.87 -25.97
CA GLY A 297 26.39 4.83 -27.39
C GLY A 297 24.88 4.87 -27.63
N HIS A 298 24.08 5.12 -26.61
CA HIS A 298 22.61 5.25 -26.71
C HIS A 298 22.18 6.71 -26.65
N ASP A 299 21.21 7.07 -27.46
CA ASP A 299 20.39 8.26 -27.26
C ASP A 299 19.25 7.98 -26.28
N HIS A 300 18.50 9.00 -25.92
CA HIS A 300 17.42 8.89 -24.92
C HIS A 300 16.37 7.83 -25.31
N ALA A 301 15.96 7.78 -26.58
CA ALA A 301 14.95 6.84 -27.08
C ALA A 301 15.45 5.39 -27.06
N SER A 302 16.67 5.14 -27.56
CA SER A 302 17.26 3.79 -27.55
C SER A 302 17.63 3.30 -26.16
N TYR A 303 17.92 4.20 -25.22
CA TYR A 303 18.09 3.86 -23.81
C TYR A 303 16.75 3.47 -23.17
N GLY A 304 15.69 4.24 -23.45
CA GLY A 304 14.35 3.94 -22.97
C GLY A 304 13.82 2.58 -23.42
N ALA A 305 14.13 2.14 -24.62
CA ALA A 305 13.75 0.82 -25.12
C ALA A 305 14.34 -0.37 -24.31
N LYS A 306 15.34 -0.11 -23.46
CA LYS A 306 15.94 -1.10 -22.55
C LYS A 306 15.36 -1.06 -21.14
N LEU A 307 14.55 -0.07 -20.85
CA LEU A 307 13.92 0.14 -19.55
C LEU A 307 12.49 -0.40 -19.55
N PRO A 308 11.99 -0.89 -18.42
CA PRO A 308 10.57 -1.25 -18.26
C PRO A 308 9.71 0.03 -18.08
N ALA A 309 9.87 1.00 -18.99
CA ALA A 309 9.13 2.25 -18.95
C ALA A 309 7.82 2.10 -19.71
N ASP A 310 6.73 1.81 -18.99
CA ASP A 310 5.40 1.72 -19.57
C ASP A 310 4.90 3.09 -20.08
N PRO A 311 3.98 3.11 -21.04
CA PRO A 311 3.28 4.33 -21.44
C PRO A 311 2.61 5.00 -20.24
N VAL A 312 2.61 6.33 -20.23
CA VAL A 312 2.04 7.09 -19.12
C VAL A 312 0.53 6.88 -19.06
N ASN A 313 0.04 6.40 -17.92
CA ASN A 313 -1.38 6.33 -17.63
C ASN A 313 -1.81 7.57 -16.82
N PRO A 314 -2.52 8.55 -17.44
CA PRO A 314 -2.90 9.78 -16.75
C PRO A 314 -3.79 9.55 -15.53
N TYR A 315 -4.55 8.47 -15.48
CA TYR A 315 -5.41 8.16 -14.33
C TYR A 315 -4.63 7.80 -13.06
N GLN A 316 -3.42 7.29 -13.20
CA GLN A 316 -2.54 7.01 -12.06
C GLN A 316 -1.84 8.24 -11.50
N GLY A 317 -1.94 9.38 -12.21
CA GLY A 317 -1.31 10.63 -11.80
C GLY A 317 0.19 10.71 -12.11
N VAL A 318 0.78 11.86 -11.84
CA VAL A 318 2.18 12.13 -12.17
C VAL A 318 3.17 11.28 -11.36
N GLY A 319 2.80 10.86 -10.15
CA GLY A 319 3.66 10.03 -9.27
C GLY A 319 4.02 8.69 -9.88
N ALA A 320 3.12 8.10 -10.65
CA ALA A 320 3.31 6.83 -11.36
C ALA A 320 4.11 6.96 -12.68
N VAL A 321 4.51 8.16 -13.05
CA VAL A 321 5.29 8.36 -14.29
C VAL A 321 6.73 7.93 -14.08
N HIS A 322 7.19 6.98 -14.92
CA HIS A 322 8.57 6.53 -14.90
C HIS A 322 9.52 7.69 -15.26
N LEU A 323 10.66 7.80 -14.58
CA LEU A 323 11.61 8.91 -14.72
C LEU A 323 12.14 9.08 -16.14
N TRP A 324 12.15 8.03 -16.97
CA TRP A 324 12.52 8.12 -18.37
C TRP A 324 11.73 9.18 -19.14
N HIS A 325 10.43 9.37 -18.80
CA HIS A 325 9.59 10.35 -19.50
C HIS A 325 9.97 11.81 -19.18
N MET A 326 10.68 12.06 -18.08
CA MET A 326 10.94 13.42 -17.60
C MET A 326 12.43 13.78 -17.42
N VAL A 327 13.33 12.81 -17.43
CA VAL A 327 14.76 13.04 -17.29
C VAL A 327 15.40 13.10 -18.67
N ASP A 328 16.00 14.24 -19.03
CA ASP A 328 16.61 14.45 -20.35
C ASP A 328 18.00 13.84 -20.46
N ASP A 329 18.80 13.97 -19.40
CA ASP A 329 20.15 13.42 -19.35
C ASP A 329 20.13 11.94 -18.94
N ILE A 330 20.51 11.05 -19.86
CA ILE A 330 20.51 9.60 -19.63
C ILE A 330 21.49 9.15 -18.55
N GLU A 331 22.54 9.92 -18.27
CA GLU A 331 23.49 9.57 -17.21
C GLU A 331 22.87 9.86 -15.83
N THR A 332 22.20 11.01 -15.70
CA THR A 332 21.40 11.32 -14.52
C THR A 332 20.28 10.30 -14.31
N LEU A 333 19.60 9.90 -15.38
CA LEU A 333 18.58 8.84 -15.32
C LEU A 333 19.20 7.52 -14.81
N ARG A 334 20.34 7.12 -15.36
CA ARG A 334 21.06 5.91 -14.94
C ARG A 334 21.42 5.96 -13.45
N GLN A 335 21.94 7.10 -12.98
CA GLN A 335 22.26 7.28 -11.56
C GLN A 335 21.04 7.13 -10.65
N LEU A 336 19.89 7.71 -11.03
CA LEU A 336 18.65 7.58 -10.28
C LEU A 336 18.16 6.13 -10.26
N LEU A 337 18.19 5.45 -11.40
CA LEU A 337 17.79 4.04 -11.50
C LEU A 337 18.73 3.12 -10.70
N GLU A 338 20.04 3.39 -10.66
CA GLU A 338 20.97 2.65 -9.82
C GLU A 338 20.68 2.81 -8.32
N LEU A 339 20.19 3.99 -7.91
CA LEU A 339 19.70 4.23 -6.56
C LEU A 339 18.34 3.55 -6.29
N GLY A 340 17.72 2.90 -7.28
CA GLY A 340 16.41 2.27 -7.16
C GLY A 340 15.23 3.25 -7.21
N ILE A 341 15.45 4.43 -7.78
CA ILE A 341 14.43 5.47 -7.98
C ILE A 341 13.98 5.40 -9.43
N GLU A 342 12.79 4.87 -9.67
CA GLU A 342 12.26 4.60 -11.01
C GLU A 342 11.11 5.55 -11.40
N TYR A 343 10.35 6.04 -10.41
CA TYR A 343 9.15 6.84 -10.61
C TYR A 343 9.25 8.23 -9.98
N TRP A 344 8.52 9.19 -10.55
CA TRP A 344 8.49 10.56 -10.03
C TRP A 344 8.03 10.65 -8.57
N GLY A 345 7.04 9.86 -8.18
CA GLY A 345 6.56 9.85 -6.79
C GLY A 345 7.67 9.55 -5.79
N GLN A 346 8.57 8.61 -6.12
CA GLN A 346 9.74 8.28 -5.30
C GLN A 346 10.72 9.46 -5.22
N LEU A 347 11.08 10.02 -6.38
CA LEU A 347 12.02 11.14 -6.46
C LEU A 347 11.48 12.37 -5.72
N SER A 348 10.24 12.76 -5.98
CA SER A 348 9.58 13.90 -5.33
C SER A 348 9.54 13.77 -3.81
N ASN A 349 9.28 12.56 -3.31
CA ASN A 349 9.25 12.28 -1.88
C ASN A 349 10.66 12.39 -1.26
N LEU A 350 11.68 11.89 -1.96
CA LEU A 350 13.09 12.03 -1.53
C LEU A 350 13.58 13.49 -1.56
N LEU A 351 13.17 14.27 -2.53
CA LEU A 351 13.49 15.70 -2.61
C LEU A 351 12.88 16.47 -1.43
N GLN A 352 11.65 16.14 -1.06
CA GLN A 352 10.95 16.82 0.02
C GLN A 352 11.47 16.43 1.42
N TRP A 353 11.80 15.14 1.63
CA TRP A 353 12.03 14.59 2.96
C TRP A 353 13.33 13.82 3.13
N GLY A 354 13.96 13.37 2.03
CA GLY A 354 15.11 12.46 2.05
C GLY A 354 16.43 13.20 2.10
N LYS A 355 16.84 13.71 3.25
CA LYS A 355 18.10 14.46 3.43
C LYS A 355 19.32 13.60 3.03
N GLY A 356 20.09 14.08 2.05
CA GLY A 356 21.38 13.51 1.68
C GLY A 356 21.36 12.36 0.67
N THR A 357 20.25 11.69 0.45
CA THR A 357 20.15 10.52 -0.46
C THR A 357 20.50 10.85 -1.91
N LEU A 358 20.24 12.07 -2.35
CA LEU A 358 20.47 12.57 -3.71
C LEU A 358 21.75 13.41 -3.86
N SER A 359 22.62 13.41 -2.88
CA SER A 359 23.83 14.27 -2.87
C SER A 359 24.79 14.02 -4.04
N ALA A 360 24.72 12.84 -4.68
CA ALA A 360 25.52 12.48 -5.85
C ALA A 360 24.91 12.97 -7.17
N VAL A 361 23.66 13.43 -7.19
CA VAL A 361 22.95 13.90 -8.38
C VAL A 361 23.10 15.42 -8.51
N ASP A 362 23.37 15.91 -9.69
CA ASP A 362 23.55 17.34 -9.95
C ASP A 362 22.25 18.13 -9.67
N ALA A 363 22.39 19.19 -8.86
CA ALA A 363 21.23 20.00 -8.45
C ALA A 363 20.57 20.75 -9.63
N GLY A 364 21.33 21.08 -10.66
CA GLY A 364 20.79 21.69 -11.87
C GLY A 364 19.94 20.70 -12.67
N GLN A 365 20.34 19.44 -12.73
CA GLN A 365 19.54 18.38 -13.34
C GLN A 365 18.26 18.13 -12.56
N ILE A 366 18.32 18.11 -11.23
CA ILE A 366 17.12 17.98 -10.38
C ILE A 366 16.12 19.09 -10.68
N ALA A 367 16.58 20.36 -10.76
CA ALA A 367 15.68 21.48 -11.08
C ALA A 367 15.00 21.31 -12.46
N VAL A 368 15.72 20.80 -13.46
CA VAL A 368 15.16 20.49 -14.78
C VAL A 368 14.12 19.39 -14.68
N ILE A 369 14.36 18.35 -13.90
CA ILE A 369 13.40 17.24 -13.68
C ILE A 369 12.13 17.75 -13.00
N GLU A 370 12.24 18.63 -12.00
CA GLU A 370 11.09 19.24 -11.33
C GLU A 370 10.25 20.08 -12.29
N GLN A 371 10.88 20.87 -13.17
CA GLN A 371 10.19 21.62 -14.21
C GLN A 371 9.45 20.69 -15.20
N ASN A 372 10.11 19.62 -15.66
CA ASN A 372 9.51 18.64 -16.55
C ASN A 372 8.32 17.90 -15.85
N ALA A 373 8.49 17.55 -14.59
CA ALA A 373 7.42 16.92 -13.80
C ALA A 373 6.22 17.87 -13.62
N ALA A 374 6.44 19.18 -13.44
CA ALA A 374 5.37 20.15 -13.38
C ALA A 374 4.60 20.24 -14.70
N ALA A 375 5.29 20.22 -15.84
CA ALA A 375 4.68 20.20 -17.16
C ALA A 375 3.91 18.88 -17.43
N ILE A 376 4.46 17.75 -17.03
CA ILE A 376 3.78 16.45 -17.15
C ILE A 376 2.55 16.37 -16.23
N ARG A 377 2.59 16.98 -15.05
CA ARG A 377 1.40 17.10 -14.20
C ARG A 377 0.30 17.88 -14.91
N GLU A 378 0.63 19.01 -15.52
CA GLU A 378 -0.33 19.78 -16.30
C GLU A 378 -0.87 18.99 -17.50
N PHE A 379 -0.01 18.20 -18.16
CA PHE A 379 -0.45 17.24 -19.19
C PHE A 379 -1.48 16.25 -18.65
N VAL A 380 -1.19 15.60 -17.52
CA VAL A 380 -2.07 14.61 -16.88
C VAL A 380 -3.42 15.22 -16.52
N ASP A 381 -3.41 16.41 -15.94
CA ASP A 381 -4.63 17.13 -15.53
C ASP A 381 -5.44 17.61 -16.75
N ALA A 382 -4.77 18.16 -17.76
CA ALA A 382 -5.39 18.60 -18.99
C ALA A 382 -5.97 17.43 -19.81
N TRP A 383 -5.26 16.30 -19.84
CA TRP A 383 -5.71 15.09 -20.56
C TRP A 383 -6.98 14.52 -19.93
N LYS A 384 -7.15 14.57 -18.62
CA LYS A 384 -8.36 14.09 -17.92
C LYS A 384 -9.61 14.91 -18.25
N VAL A 385 -9.46 16.17 -18.67
CA VAL A 385 -10.60 17.04 -18.99
C VAL A 385 -11.49 16.39 -20.04
N GLY A 386 -12.77 16.22 -19.74
CA GLY A 386 -13.77 15.63 -20.60
C GLY A 386 -13.70 14.10 -20.75
N ARG A 387 -12.70 13.43 -20.15
CA ARG A 387 -12.54 11.97 -20.24
C ARG A 387 -13.15 11.23 -19.05
N GLY A 388 -13.24 11.85 -17.89
CA GLY A 388 -13.72 11.23 -16.64
C GLY A 388 -12.73 10.20 -16.09
N SER A 389 -13.03 9.67 -14.92
CA SER A 389 -12.25 8.58 -14.31
C SER A 389 -12.62 7.22 -14.93
N PRO A 390 -11.71 6.24 -14.95
CA PRO A 390 -12.01 4.92 -15.51
C PRO A 390 -12.98 4.16 -14.62
N VAL A 391 -13.99 3.55 -15.21
CA VAL A 391 -14.97 2.71 -14.51
C VAL A 391 -14.48 1.27 -14.51
N ASP A 392 -14.14 0.76 -13.34
CA ASP A 392 -13.77 -0.62 -13.16
C ASP A 392 -14.88 -1.45 -12.49
N ARG A 393 -14.58 -2.72 -12.15
CA ARG A 393 -15.51 -3.64 -11.53
C ARG A 393 -15.93 -3.19 -10.12
N GLU A 394 -15.03 -2.53 -9.38
CA GLU A 394 -15.29 -2.06 -8.02
C GLU A 394 -16.24 -0.87 -8.04
N VAL A 395 -15.99 0.10 -8.90
CA VAL A 395 -16.90 1.25 -9.14
C VAL A 395 -18.29 0.79 -9.52
N LEU A 396 -18.42 -0.21 -10.42
CA LEU A 396 -19.70 -0.79 -10.79
C LEU A 396 -20.41 -1.45 -9.60
N LYS A 397 -19.68 -2.08 -8.70
CA LYS A 397 -20.21 -2.70 -7.50
C LYS A 397 -20.66 -1.66 -6.47
N GLU A 398 -19.85 -0.64 -6.25
CA GLU A 398 -20.11 0.45 -5.30
C GLU A 398 -21.29 1.31 -5.71
N SER A 399 -21.53 1.45 -7.02
CA SER A 399 -22.69 2.17 -7.56
C SER A 399 -24.03 1.62 -7.05
N GLY A 400 -24.11 0.31 -6.70
CA GLY A 400 -25.35 -0.38 -6.35
C GLY A 400 -26.37 -0.48 -7.50
N ALA A 401 -26.09 0.16 -8.63
CA ALA A 401 -26.96 0.17 -9.80
C ALA A 401 -26.85 -1.13 -10.62
N VAL A 402 -25.70 -1.81 -10.56
CA VAL A 402 -25.44 -3.06 -11.27
C VAL A 402 -25.60 -4.24 -10.32
N SER A 403 -26.60 -5.09 -10.57
CA SER A 403 -26.81 -6.30 -9.75
C SER A 403 -25.68 -7.32 -9.97
N GLY A 404 -25.42 -8.16 -8.96
CA GLY A 404 -24.33 -9.14 -8.98
C GLY A 404 -24.32 -10.04 -10.22
N ASN A 405 -25.49 -10.35 -10.80
CA ASN A 405 -25.60 -11.18 -12.00
C ASN A 405 -25.10 -10.49 -13.28
N PHE A 406 -25.06 -9.16 -13.32
CA PHE A 406 -24.62 -8.37 -14.48
C PHE A 406 -23.24 -7.74 -14.31
N ILE A 407 -22.67 -7.77 -13.11
CA ILE A 407 -21.39 -7.11 -12.81
C ILE A 407 -20.27 -7.56 -13.75
N ASP A 408 -20.17 -8.86 -14.00
CA ASP A 408 -19.08 -9.41 -14.84
C ASP A 408 -19.29 -9.07 -16.33
N GLU A 409 -20.54 -9.03 -16.81
CA GLU A 409 -20.89 -8.64 -18.17
C GLU A 409 -20.64 -7.13 -18.39
N VAL A 410 -21.08 -6.29 -17.42
CA VAL A 410 -20.85 -4.82 -17.51
C VAL A 410 -19.36 -4.49 -17.34
N ALA A 411 -18.63 -5.23 -16.51
CA ALA A 411 -17.18 -5.05 -16.38
C ALA A 411 -16.42 -5.50 -17.65
N ALA A 412 -16.90 -6.52 -18.35
CA ALA A 412 -16.35 -6.92 -19.64
C ALA A 412 -16.62 -5.86 -20.71
N LEU A 413 -17.86 -5.33 -20.77
CA LEU A 413 -18.22 -4.20 -21.61
C LEU A 413 -17.37 -2.96 -21.28
N ALA A 414 -17.17 -2.64 -20.01
CA ALA A 414 -16.33 -1.52 -19.59
C ALA A 414 -14.90 -1.65 -20.16
N ARG A 415 -14.31 -2.83 -20.09
CA ARG A 415 -12.99 -3.09 -20.68
C ARG A 415 -12.97 -2.92 -22.20
N SER A 416 -14.01 -3.35 -22.91
CA SER A 416 -14.08 -3.21 -24.39
C SER A 416 -14.22 -1.76 -24.86
N VAL A 417 -14.71 -0.86 -24.00
CA VAL A 417 -14.87 0.57 -24.29
C VAL A 417 -13.86 1.46 -23.54
N ASN A 418 -12.70 0.88 -23.18
CA ASN A 418 -11.61 1.56 -22.46
C ASN A 418 -12.04 2.16 -21.11
N ARG A 419 -12.95 1.50 -20.40
CA ARG A 419 -13.49 1.91 -19.10
C ARG A 419 -14.12 3.32 -19.06
N ASN A 420 -14.47 3.87 -20.22
CA ASN A 420 -15.05 5.19 -20.33
C ASN A 420 -16.53 5.17 -19.92
N GLY A 421 -16.87 5.86 -18.82
CA GLY A 421 -18.21 5.88 -18.23
C GLY A 421 -19.31 6.26 -19.24
N ARG A 422 -19.09 7.27 -20.09
CA ARG A 422 -20.06 7.70 -21.10
C ARG A 422 -20.29 6.61 -22.16
N ARG A 423 -19.22 5.95 -22.64
CA ARG A 423 -19.33 4.87 -23.60
C ARG A 423 -20.04 3.66 -23.01
N ILE A 424 -19.79 3.33 -21.74
CA ILE A 424 -20.49 2.26 -21.02
C ILE A 424 -21.99 2.55 -21.00
N ILE A 425 -22.39 3.75 -20.58
CA ILE A 425 -23.81 4.13 -20.51
C ILE A 425 -24.47 4.08 -21.88
N ASN A 426 -23.83 4.60 -22.93
CA ASN A 426 -24.33 4.53 -24.29
C ASN A 426 -24.52 3.07 -24.77
N ALA A 427 -23.58 2.20 -24.50
CA ALA A 427 -23.66 0.78 -24.85
C ALA A 427 -24.81 0.06 -24.10
N LEU A 428 -25.02 0.40 -22.83
CA LEU A 428 -26.16 -0.12 -22.05
C LEU A 428 -27.50 0.33 -22.62
N TYR A 429 -27.65 1.60 -23.02
CA TYR A 429 -28.85 2.11 -23.69
C TYR A 429 -29.07 1.48 -25.06
N ASN A 430 -28.01 1.16 -25.78
CA ASN A 430 -28.07 0.47 -27.07
C ASN A 430 -28.40 -1.03 -26.93
N GLY A 431 -28.51 -1.55 -25.70
CA GLY A 431 -28.88 -2.93 -25.45
C GLY A 431 -27.77 -3.95 -25.71
N GLU A 432 -26.49 -3.54 -25.63
CA GLU A 432 -25.35 -4.45 -25.80
C GLU A 432 -25.30 -5.53 -24.70
N ILE A 433 -25.92 -5.27 -23.54
CA ILE A 433 -26.14 -6.28 -22.50
C ILE A 433 -27.60 -6.69 -22.49
N ASN A 434 -27.85 -7.95 -22.82
CA ASN A 434 -29.20 -8.49 -22.93
C ASN A 434 -29.89 -8.48 -21.57
N ARG A 435 -31.15 -8.00 -21.51
CA ARG A 435 -31.99 -7.88 -20.30
C ARG A 435 -31.52 -6.88 -19.24
N PHE A 436 -30.53 -6.04 -19.52
CA PHE A 436 -30.20 -4.95 -18.64
C PHE A 436 -31.28 -3.88 -18.71
N ARG A 437 -31.83 -3.47 -17.56
CA ARG A 437 -32.97 -2.54 -17.51
C ARG A 437 -32.49 -1.10 -17.68
N SER A 438 -33.21 -0.31 -18.52
CA SER A 438 -32.90 1.11 -18.73
C SER A 438 -32.86 1.93 -17.43
N GLY A 439 -33.82 1.68 -16.51
CA GLY A 439 -33.81 2.35 -15.22
C GLY A 439 -32.56 2.08 -14.37
N LYS A 440 -31.90 0.93 -14.56
CA LYS A 440 -30.62 0.66 -13.91
C LYS A 440 -29.45 1.34 -14.62
N ALA A 441 -29.56 1.58 -15.92
CA ALA A 441 -28.62 2.41 -16.66
C ALA A 441 -28.74 3.88 -16.21
N ASP A 442 -29.97 4.38 -15.96
CA ASP A 442 -30.20 5.73 -15.43
C ASP A 442 -29.58 5.91 -14.03
N GLU A 443 -29.75 4.92 -13.13
CA GLU A 443 -29.15 4.91 -11.79
C GLU A 443 -27.61 4.92 -11.88
N LEU A 444 -27.05 4.08 -12.77
CA LEU A 444 -25.59 4.02 -12.98
C LEU A 444 -25.07 5.35 -13.56
N GLU A 445 -25.77 5.92 -14.54
CA GLU A 445 -25.39 7.20 -15.13
C GLU A 445 -25.38 8.32 -14.08
N ALA A 446 -26.42 8.36 -13.22
CA ALA A 446 -26.50 9.34 -12.13
C ALA A 446 -25.34 9.20 -11.15
N TYR A 447 -24.98 7.97 -10.76
CA TYR A 447 -23.84 7.68 -9.91
C TYR A 447 -22.52 8.14 -10.57
N LEU A 448 -22.27 7.69 -11.82
CA LEU A 448 -21.04 8.02 -12.55
C LEU A 448 -20.87 9.53 -12.81
N LYS A 449 -21.97 10.28 -12.96
CA LYS A 449 -21.93 11.75 -13.06
C LYS A 449 -21.63 12.42 -11.73
N LYS A 450 -22.21 11.90 -10.63
CA LYS A 450 -22.02 12.47 -9.28
C LYS A 450 -20.56 12.36 -8.83
N ASP A 451 -19.92 11.22 -9.12
CA ASP A 451 -18.58 10.89 -8.66
C ASP A 451 -17.52 11.10 -9.77
N GLU A 452 -17.80 11.98 -10.75
CA GLU A 452 -16.90 12.46 -11.81
C GLU A 452 -16.31 11.38 -12.74
N TYR A 453 -16.94 10.21 -12.82
CA TYR A 453 -16.62 9.18 -13.82
C TYR A 453 -17.12 9.54 -15.21
N ILE A 454 -18.14 10.42 -15.32
CA ILE A 454 -18.61 11.02 -16.55
C ILE A 454 -18.48 12.54 -16.44
N GLU A 455 -17.54 13.10 -17.20
CA GLU A 455 -17.36 14.53 -17.28
C GLU A 455 -18.12 15.12 -18.47
N THR A 456 -18.68 16.32 -18.27
CA THR A 456 -19.52 17.01 -19.29
C THR A 456 -18.73 17.96 -20.16
N ARG A 457 -17.51 18.35 -19.75
CA ARG A 457 -16.64 19.24 -20.52
C ARG A 457 -16.18 18.57 -21.82
N GLU A 458 -15.87 19.35 -22.84
CA GLU A 458 -15.23 18.85 -24.05
C GLU A 458 -13.78 18.44 -23.76
N THR A 459 -13.32 17.39 -24.43
CA THR A 459 -11.93 16.95 -24.33
C THR A 459 -11.01 17.97 -24.95
N LEU A 460 -9.91 18.26 -24.27
CA LEU A 460 -8.88 19.13 -24.81
C LEU A 460 -8.12 18.40 -25.95
N ASP A 461 -7.83 19.14 -27.00
CA ASP A 461 -6.96 18.65 -28.08
C ASP A 461 -5.46 18.78 -27.70
N ASN A 462 -4.60 18.12 -28.49
CA ASN A 462 -3.16 18.12 -28.24
C ASN A 462 -2.53 19.53 -28.29
N GLY A 463 -3.08 20.44 -29.08
CA GLY A 463 -2.64 21.84 -29.13
C GLY A 463 -2.95 22.60 -27.84
N GLN A 464 -4.15 22.40 -27.29
CA GLN A 464 -4.58 22.99 -26.03
C GLN A 464 -3.79 22.43 -24.84
N ILE A 465 -3.55 21.11 -24.83
CA ILE A 465 -2.70 20.45 -23.82
C ILE A 465 -1.30 21.02 -23.86
N ARG A 466 -0.70 21.09 -25.06
CA ARG A 466 0.64 21.67 -25.25
C ARG A 466 0.72 23.12 -24.78
N ALA A 467 -0.28 23.92 -25.08
CA ALA A 467 -0.29 25.32 -24.65
C ALA A 467 -0.23 25.46 -23.12
N ARG A 468 -0.96 24.62 -22.40
CA ARG A 468 -0.92 24.58 -20.92
C ARG A 468 0.43 24.11 -20.37
N MET A 469 1.04 23.10 -21.01
CA MET A 469 2.38 22.65 -20.61
C MET A 469 3.42 23.76 -20.81
N ILE A 470 3.35 24.51 -21.92
CA ILE A 470 4.24 25.66 -22.18
C ILE A 470 4.04 26.75 -21.11
N GLU A 471 2.80 27.13 -20.82
CA GLU A 471 2.47 28.09 -19.77
C GLU A 471 3.07 27.65 -18.43
N ARG A 472 2.87 26.38 -18.05
CA ARG A 472 3.42 25.82 -16.82
C ARG A 472 4.95 25.89 -16.77
N LEU A 473 5.64 25.53 -17.86
CA LEU A 473 7.11 25.63 -17.93
C LEU A 473 7.61 27.07 -17.78
N ILE A 474 6.90 28.05 -18.34
CA ILE A 474 7.22 29.46 -18.17
C ILE A 474 7.04 29.91 -16.71
N ASP A 475 5.97 29.46 -16.04
CA ASP A 475 5.74 29.72 -14.63
C ASP A 475 6.85 29.12 -13.74
N GLU A 476 7.43 27.98 -14.14
CA GLU A 476 8.60 27.37 -13.48
C GLU A 476 9.94 28.04 -13.87
N GLY A 477 9.91 29.17 -14.57
CA GLY A 477 11.08 29.98 -14.90
C GLY A 477 11.82 29.57 -16.17
N VAL A 478 11.28 28.69 -16.99
CA VAL A 478 11.83 28.33 -18.30
C VAL A 478 11.57 29.45 -19.31
N SER A 479 12.57 29.83 -20.12
CA SER A 479 12.38 30.85 -21.15
C SER A 479 11.37 30.35 -22.21
N GLN A 480 10.60 31.27 -22.83
CA GLN A 480 9.53 30.97 -23.76
C GLN A 480 9.97 30.04 -24.91
N ASN A 481 11.13 30.28 -25.51
CA ASN A 481 11.63 29.44 -26.59
C ASN A 481 11.97 28.03 -26.12
N GLN A 482 12.65 27.93 -24.98
CA GLN A 482 12.98 26.63 -24.39
C GLN A 482 11.72 25.87 -23.90
N ALA A 483 10.72 26.57 -23.38
CA ALA A 483 9.48 25.98 -22.95
C ALA A 483 8.70 25.34 -24.11
N PHE A 484 8.76 25.98 -25.29
CA PHE A 484 8.13 25.43 -26.49
C PHE A 484 8.80 24.13 -26.95
N ASP A 485 10.13 24.15 -27.12
CA ASP A 485 10.91 22.97 -27.55
C ASP A 485 10.76 21.81 -26.55
N ARG A 486 10.83 22.12 -25.26
CA ARG A 486 10.73 21.12 -24.18
C ARG A 486 9.32 20.51 -24.10
N ALA A 487 8.28 21.31 -24.26
CA ALA A 487 6.91 20.77 -24.27
C ALA A 487 6.69 19.81 -25.45
N GLU A 488 7.27 20.08 -26.62
CA GLU A 488 7.20 19.23 -27.79
C GLU A 488 7.94 17.89 -27.55
N GLU A 489 9.14 17.94 -26.96
CA GLU A 489 9.91 16.76 -26.61
C GLU A 489 9.16 15.89 -25.59
N LEU A 490 8.63 16.50 -24.51
CA LEU A 490 7.84 15.79 -23.51
C LEU A 490 6.61 15.14 -24.12
N LEU A 491 5.86 15.84 -24.95
CA LEU A 491 4.68 15.28 -25.65
C LEU A 491 5.06 14.09 -26.54
N THR A 492 6.20 14.14 -27.19
CA THR A 492 6.70 13.02 -28.01
C THR A 492 6.93 11.77 -27.15
N ARG A 493 7.49 11.94 -25.94
CA ARG A 493 7.70 10.84 -24.98
C ARG A 493 6.40 10.31 -24.37
N LEU A 494 5.36 11.17 -24.35
CA LEU A 494 4.03 10.85 -23.82
C LEU A 494 3.06 10.34 -24.89
N SER A 495 3.47 10.25 -26.15
CA SER A 495 2.59 9.93 -27.30
C SER A 495 1.96 8.53 -27.29
N GLY A 496 2.41 7.61 -26.44
CA GLY A 496 1.77 6.30 -26.22
C GLY A 496 0.51 6.32 -25.35
N THR A 497 0.12 7.49 -24.84
CA THR A 497 -1.03 7.66 -23.92
C THR A 497 -2.39 7.59 -24.64
N GLU A 498 -2.42 7.70 -25.97
CA GLU A 498 -3.68 7.73 -26.74
C GLU A 498 -4.40 6.39 -26.81
N ASP A 499 -3.72 5.28 -26.52
CA ASP A 499 -4.24 3.91 -26.56
C ASP A 499 -4.77 3.40 -25.20
N ILE A 500 -4.72 4.23 -24.15
CA ILE A 500 -5.22 3.97 -22.81
C ILE A 500 -6.62 4.59 -22.66
#